data_da737097b96cc40e0d9f0847d47a8625
#
_entry.id   da737097b96cc40e0d9f0847d47a8625
#
_cell.length_a   1.000
_cell.length_b   1.000
_cell.length_c   1.000
_cell.angle_alpha   90.00
_cell.angle_beta   90.00
_cell.angle_gamma   90.00
#
_symmetry.space_group_name_H-M   'P 1'
#
loop_
_entity.id
_entity.type
_entity.pdbx_description
1 polymer ?
#
loop_
_entity_poly.entity_id
_entity_poly.type
_entity_poly.pdbx_seq_one_letter_code
_entity_poly.pdbx_strand_id
1 'polypeptide(L)'
;MITGAAVTGCTARDVTVGDERIAAGTILWAAGVMASPAAHWLRAAHDRAGRVIVQPDLTLPEHPEIFVIGDTACVQGRDGKPLPGLAPVAKQQGLYVVRSLGARRAGAPVGPFRYRHLGSLATIGRGRAVADFGWIRLSGRLAWLLWGLVHIAFLIGFRNRVVVLMDWLWAYATFKRGAHLITMGPMQ
;
A
#
# COMPACT_ATOMS: atom_id res chain seq x y z
N MET A 1 21.36 -10.67 13.94
CA MET A 1 20.05 -10.01 13.87
C MET A 1 19.79 -9.37 15.21
N ILE A 2 19.60 -8.07 15.25
CA ILE A 2 19.31 -7.31 16.49
C ILE A 2 17.81 -7.03 16.49
N THR A 3 17.13 -7.43 17.55
CA THR A 3 15.68 -7.25 17.72
C THR A 3 15.41 -6.57 19.06
N GLY A 4 14.29 -5.88 19.18
CA GLY A 4 13.91 -5.21 20.44
C GLY A 4 14.59 -3.88 20.70
N ALA A 5 15.46 -3.41 19.79
CA ALA A 5 16.09 -2.10 19.87
C ALA A 5 15.73 -1.26 18.63
N ALA A 6 15.41 0.01 18.85
CA ALA A 6 15.10 0.93 17.76
C ALA A 6 16.38 1.50 17.16
N VAL A 7 16.33 1.80 15.85
CA VAL A 7 17.35 2.61 15.19
C VAL A 7 17.15 4.06 15.65
N THR A 8 18.18 4.63 16.29
CA THR A 8 18.15 5.99 16.86
C THR A 8 18.93 7.00 16.01
N GLY A 9 19.81 6.52 15.13
CA GLY A 9 20.59 7.37 14.24
C GLY A 9 21.06 6.63 13.00
N CYS A 10 21.25 7.37 11.91
CA CYS A 10 21.77 6.85 10.65
C CYS A 10 22.66 7.93 10.02
N THR A 11 23.89 7.57 9.68
CA THR A 11 24.81 8.41 8.91
C THR A 11 25.14 7.73 7.58
N ALA A 12 25.97 8.33 6.75
CA ALA A 12 26.41 7.71 5.49
C ALA A 12 27.29 6.45 5.68
N ARG A 13 27.79 6.20 6.91
CA ARG A 13 28.77 5.14 7.18
C ARG A 13 28.45 4.25 8.37
N ASP A 14 27.40 4.55 9.10
CA ASP A 14 27.00 3.80 10.28
C ASP A 14 25.52 3.96 10.63
N VAL A 15 25.02 3.02 11.42
CA VAL A 15 23.68 3.00 12.00
C VAL A 15 23.83 2.85 13.51
N THR A 16 23.09 3.64 14.29
CA THR A 16 23.01 3.53 15.74
C THR A 16 21.73 2.79 16.11
N VAL A 17 21.89 1.71 16.88
CA VAL A 17 20.77 0.87 17.37
C VAL A 17 20.85 0.82 18.89
N GLY A 18 19.95 1.51 19.58
CA GLY A 18 20.12 1.77 21.00
C GLY A 18 21.39 2.56 21.25
N ASP A 19 22.34 1.98 22.00
CA ASP A 19 23.66 2.57 22.31
C ASP A 19 24.78 2.03 21.41
N GLU A 20 24.50 1.05 20.56
CA GLU A 20 25.48 0.40 19.69
C GLU A 20 25.59 1.11 18.34
N ARG A 21 26.83 1.44 17.94
CA ARG A 21 27.14 2.02 16.63
C ARG A 21 27.72 0.94 15.71
N ILE A 22 27.03 0.67 14.61
CA ILE A 22 27.35 -0.36 13.62
C ILE A 22 27.86 0.30 12.36
N ALA A 23 29.14 0.11 12.03
CA ALA A 23 29.71 0.58 10.77
C ALA A 23 29.15 -0.22 9.59
N ALA A 24 28.71 0.46 8.54
CA ALA A 24 28.12 -0.16 7.35
C ALA A 24 28.50 0.62 6.10
N GLY A 25 28.97 -0.07 5.06
CA GLY A 25 29.24 0.52 3.74
C GLY A 25 28.00 0.74 2.89
N THR A 26 26.91 0.05 3.20
CA THR A 26 25.60 0.21 2.52
C THR A 26 24.48 0.05 3.56
N ILE A 27 23.58 1.00 3.60
CA ILE A 27 22.45 1.00 4.52
C ILE A 27 21.16 0.96 3.70
N LEU A 28 20.32 -0.06 3.94
CA LEU A 28 19.02 -0.21 3.31
C LEU A 28 17.92 0.07 4.35
N TRP A 29 17.25 1.21 4.20
CA TRP A 29 16.13 1.58 5.06
C TRP A 29 14.83 1.01 4.51
N ALA A 30 14.27 0.02 5.19
CA ALA A 30 13.05 -0.69 4.80
C ALA A 30 12.02 -0.72 5.94
N ALA A 31 11.86 0.40 6.63
CA ALA A 31 11.03 0.51 7.84
C ALA A 31 9.54 0.86 7.55
N GLY A 32 9.06 0.63 6.33
CA GLY A 32 7.68 0.91 5.93
C GLY A 32 7.48 2.31 5.36
N VAL A 33 6.22 2.76 5.32
CA VAL A 33 5.81 4.05 4.76
C VAL A 33 5.00 4.83 5.79
N MET A 34 5.09 6.15 5.74
CA MET A 34 4.22 7.06 6.46
C MET A 34 3.12 7.56 5.53
N ALA A 35 1.97 7.90 6.09
CA ALA A 35 0.91 8.56 5.34
C ALA A 35 1.34 9.96 4.86
N SER A 36 0.64 10.48 3.86
CA SER A 36 0.78 11.88 3.45
C SER A 36 0.40 12.80 4.61
N PRO A 37 0.87 14.07 4.65
CA PRO A 37 0.54 15.02 5.72
C PRO A 37 -0.91 15.52 5.70
N ALA A 38 -1.83 14.78 5.07
CA ALA A 38 -3.24 15.16 4.93
C ALA A 38 -3.95 15.38 6.27
N ALA A 39 -3.61 14.57 7.28
CA ALA A 39 -4.17 14.76 8.63
C ALA A 39 -3.83 16.15 9.20
N HIS A 40 -2.61 16.63 8.96
CA HIS A 40 -2.18 17.95 9.39
C HIS A 40 -2.91 19.05 8.60
N TRP A 41 -3.05 18.93 7.27
CA TRP A 41 -3.75 19.89 6.43
C TRP A 41 -5.23 19.99 6.80
N LEU A 42 -5.85 18.86 7.11
CA LEU A 42 -7.26 18.78 7.51
C LEU A 42 -7.49 19.06 9.00
N ARG A 43 -6.43 19.24 9.80
CA ARG A 43 -6.48 19.35 11.26
C ARG A 43 -7.27 18.19 11.90
N ALA A 44 -7.16 17.00 11.32
CA ALA A 44 -7.91 15.82 11.71
C ALA A 44 -7.10 14.92 12.65
N ALA A 45 -7.81 14.14 13.47
CA ALA A 45 -7.20 13.10 14.28
C ALA A 45 -6.53 12.04 13.40
N HIS A 46 -5.39 11.52 13.84
CA HIS A 46 -4.60 10.55 13.09
C HIS A 46 -4.01 9.46 13.98
N ASP A 47 -3.63 8.35 13.37
CA ASP A 47 -2.89 7.28 14.03
C ASP A 47 -1.37 7.55 14.05
N ARG A 48 -0.60 6.58 14.61
CA ARG A 48 0.87 6.69 14.69
C ARG A 48 1.58 6.75 13.34
N ALA A 49 0.95 6.24 12.27
CA ALA A 49 1.48 6.30 10.91
C ALA A 49 1.08 7.58 10.17
N GLY A 50 0.38 8.51 10.81
CA GLY A 50 -0.11 9.77 10.23
C GLY A 50 -1.39 9.61 9.40
N ARG A 51 -2.05 8.44 9.44
CA ARG A 51 -3.29 8.21 8.68
C ARG A 51 -4.47 8.86 9.38
N VAL A 52 -5.29 9.57 8.63
CA VAL A 52 -6.50 10.24 9.11
C VAL A 52 -7.51 9.24 9.66
N ILE A 53 -7.95 9.40 10.88
CA ILE A 53 -9.02 8.58 11.47
C ILE A 53 -10.35 9.02 10.86
N VAL A 54 -11.04 8.10 10.20
CA VAL A 54 -12.30 8.38 9.49
C VAL A 54 -13.48 7.64 10.13
N GLN A 55 -14.67 8.14 9.85
CA GLN A 55 -15.94 7.50 10.19
C GLN A 55 -16.15 6.19 9.38
N PRO A 56 -17.07 5.32 9.77
CA PRO A 56 -17.39 4.10 9.03
C PRO A 56 -17.84 4.34 7.58
N ASP A 57 -18.27 5.53 7.23
CA ASP A 57 -18.63 5.95 5.87
C ASP A 57 -17.47 6.64 5.12
N LEU A 58 -16.23 6.56 5.66
CA LEU A 58 -14.99 7.13 5.12
C LEU A 58 -14.93 8.65 5.11
N THR A 59 -15.80 9.32 5.85
CA THR A 59 -15.79 10.79 5.99
C THR A 59 -15.09 11.23 7.26
N LEU A 60 -14.80 12.53 7.36
CA LEU A 60 -14.35 13.14 8.61
C LEU A 60 -15.54 13.35 9.57
N PRO A 61 -15.34 13.23 10.89
CA PRO A 61 -16.42 13.36 11.88
C PRO A 61 -17.19 14.69 11.78
N GLU A 62 -16.47 15.79 11.61
CA GLU A 62 -17.06 17.15 11.59
C GLU A 62 -17.30 17.67 10.16
N HIS A 63 -16.82 16.92 9.14
CA HIS A 63 -16.86 17.28 7.73
C HIS A 63 -17.36 16.11 6.88
N PRO A 64 -18.65 15.81 6.89
CA PRO A 64 -19.22 14.68 6.15
C PRO A 64 -19.12 14.83 4.62
N GLU A 65 -18.78 16.00 4.12
CA GLU A 65 -18.47 16.28 2.72
C GLU A 65 -17.05 15.85 2.32
N ILE A 66 -16.14 15.63 3.29
CA ILE A 66 -14.74 15.26 3.03
C ILE A 66 -14.58 13.76 3.22
N PHE A 67 -14.25 13.05 2.13
CA PHE A 67 -13.86 11.66 2.16
C PHE A 67 -12.33 11.51 2.20
N VAL A 68 -11.83 10.63 3.07
CA VAL A 68 -10.41 10.23 3.08
C VAL A 68 -10.32 8.73 2.87
N ILE A 69 -9.53 8.32 1.88
CA ILE A 69 -9.43 6.92 1.44
C ILE A 69 -7.99 6.51 1.13
N GLY A 70 -7.77 5.23 0.90
CA GLY A 70 -6.46 4.65 0.57
C GLY A 70 -5.50 4.67 1.75
N ASP A 71 -4.21 4.78 1.44
CA ASP A 71 -3.14 4.71 2.42
C ASP A 71 -3.10 5.93 3.37
N THR A 72 -3.87 6.96 3.06
CA THR A 72 -4.03 8.16 3.91
C THR A 72 -5.08 7.97 5.00
N ALA A 73 -5.98 6.99 4.87
CA ALA A 73 -7.09 6.76 5.81
C ALA A 73 -6.80 5.63 6.81
N CYS A 74 -7.11 5.87 8.07
CA CYS A 74 -7.18 4.86 9.11
C CYS A 74 -8.64 4.40 9.27
N VAL A 75 -8.97 3.28 8.62
CA VAL A 75 -10.30 2.68 8.63
C VAL A 75 -10.30 1.45 9.51
N GLN A 76 -11.25 1.33 10.42
CA GLN A 76 -11.38 0.16 11.30
C GLN A 76 -12.00 -1.02 10.55
N GLY A 77 -11.32 -2.17 10.64
CA GLY A 77 -11.86 -3.44 10.18
C GLY A 77 -12.93 -4.01 11.11
N ARG A 78 -13.52 -5.13 10.72
CA ARG A 78 -14.53 -5.83 11.56
C ARG A 78 -13.99 -6.38 12.88
N ASP A 79 -12.69 -6.63 12.91
CA ASP A 79 -11.94 -7.12 14.08
C ASP A 79 -11.45 -6.00 15.00
N GLY A 80 -11.86 -4.75 14.73
CA GLY A 80 -11.43 -3.57 15.48
C GLY A 80 -9.99 -3.15 15.20
N LYS A 81 -9.30 -3.80 14.25
CA LYS A 81 -7.95 -3.41 13.83
C LYS A 81 -7.99 -2.51 12.60
N PRO A 82 -7.06 -1.57 12.48
CA PRO A 82 -6.94 -0.76 11.27
C PRO A 82 -6.70 -1.62 10.04
N LEU A 83 -7.40 -1.33 8.95
CA LEU A 83 -7.14 -1.98 7.66
C LEU A 83 -5.73 -1.67 7.17
N PRO A 84 -5.07 -2.63 6.50
CA PRO A 84 -3.74 -2.42 5.95
C PRO A 84 -3.78 -1.47 4.75
N GLY A 85 -2.69 -0.70 4.54
CA GLY A 85 -2.48 0.10 3.33
C GLY A 85 -2.17 -0.79 2.13
N LEU A 86 -3.21 -1.27 1.48
CA LEU A 86 -3.12 -2.17 0.33
C LEU A 86 -4.01 -1.69 -0.82
N ALA A 87 -3.55 -1.85 -2.05
CA ALA A 87 -4.29 -1.47 -3.25
C ALA A 87 -5.73 -2.04 -3.32
N PRO A 88 -6.02 -3.30 -2.93
CA PRO A 88 -7.39 -3.79 -2.88
C PRO A 88 -8.30 -3.05 -1.90
N VAL A 89 -7.76 -2.58 -0.77
CA VAL A 89 -8.49 -1.76 0.20
C VAL A 89 -8.83 -0.42 -0.43
N ALA A 90 -7.82 0.30 -0.94
CA ALA A 90 -8.00 1.60 -1.58
C ALA A 90 -9.00 1.55 -2.75
N LYS A 91 -8.91 0.52 -3.60
CA LYS A 91 -9.85 0.31 -4.70
C LYS A 91 -11.29 0.12 -4.24
N GLN A 92 -11.53 -0.68 -3.19
CA GLN A 92 -12.87 -0.89 -2.65
C GLN A 92 -13.41 0.37 -1.99
N GLN A 93 -12.56 1.15 -1.33
CA GLN A 93 -12.92 2.45 -0.76
C GLN A 93 -13.31 3.44 -1.86
N GLY A 94 -12.53 3.54 -2.95
CA GLY A 94 -12.88 4.40 -4.09
C GLY A 94 -14.24 4.04 -4.72
N LEU A 95 -14.51 2.75 -4.94
CA LEU A 95 -15.81 2.28 -5.43
C LEU A 95 -16.95 2.56 -4.45
N TYR A 96 -16.69 2.50 -3.15
CA TYR A 96 -17.65 2.86 -2.13
C TYR A 96 -17.98 4.34 -2.18
N VAL A 97 -16.97 5.23 -2.27
CA VAL A 97 -17.19 6.69 -2.36
C VAL A 97 -18.03 7.05 -3.58
N VAL A 98 -17.75 6.48 -4.75
CA VAL A 98 -18.56 6.72 -5.96
C VAL A 98 -20.02 6.34 -5.73
N ARG A 99 -20.28 5.19 -5.13
CA ARG A 99 -21.66 4.76 -4.79
C ARG A 99 -22.31 5.68 -3.75
N SER A 100 -21.54 6.10 -2.75
CA SER A 100 -22.00 7.00 -1.69
C SER A 100 -22.41 8.36 -2.24
N LEU A 101 -21.61 8.91 -3.14
CA LEU A 101 -21.94 10.20 -3.80
C LEU A 101 -23.22 10.08 -4.66
N GLY A 102 -23.36 8.96 -5.41
CA GLY A 102 -24.58 8.70 -6.18
C GLY A 102 -25.83 8.57 -5.29
N ALA A 103 -25.73 7.82 -4.19
CA ALA A 103 -26.81 7.64 -3.23
C ALA A 103 -27.18 8.96 -2.53
N ARG A 104 -26.19 9.75 -2.07
CA ARG A 104 -26.43 11.09 -1.47
C ARG A 104 -27.18 12.01 -2.42
N ARG A 105 -26.82 12.01 -3.73
CA ARG A 105 -27.52 12.79 -4.75
C ARG A 105 -28.97 12.34 -4.94
N ALA A 106 -29.26 11.06 -4.75
CA ALA A 106 -30.61 10.49 -4.84
C ALA A 106 -31.39 10.57 -3.52
N GLY A 107 -30.84 11.15 -2.45
CA GLY A 107 -31.45 11.18 -1.12
C GLY A 107 -31.53 9.79 -0.45
N ALA A 108 -30.75 8.81 -0.92
CA ALA A 108 -30.77 7.45 -0.40
C ALA A 108 -29.73 7.27 0.74
N PRO A 109 -30.03 6.45 1.74
CA PRO A 109 -29.09 6.17 2.81
C PRO A 109 -27.90 5.34 2.31
N VAL A 110 -26.71 5.57 2.91
CA VAL A 110 -25.50 4.82 2.62
C VAL A 110 -25.08 4.06 3.88
N GLY A 111 -24.94 2.74 3.76
CA GLY A 111 -24.42 1.93 4.85
C GLY A 111 -22.90 2.08 5.03
N PRO A 112 -22.32 1.62 6.14
CA PRO A 112 -20.90 1.73 6.41
C PRO A 112 -20.05 0.96 5.39
N PHE A 113 -18.82 1.42 5.16
CA PHE A 113 -17.84 0.71 4.35
C PHE A 113 -17.47 -0.63 5.00
N ARG A 114 -17.40 -1.67 4.19
CA ARG A 114 -17.00 -3.00 4.60
C ARG A 114 -15.98 -3.57 3.62
N TYR A 115 -14.76 -3.76 4.11
CA TYR A 115 -13.71 -4.39 3.32
C TYR A 115 -13.96 -5.89 3.15
N ARG A 116 -13.83 -6.37 1.92
CA ARG A 116 -13.82 -7.79 1.59
C ARG A 116 -12.41 -8.20 1.20
N HIS A 117 -11.78 -9.02 2.03
CA HIS A 117 -10.45 -9.56 1.72
C HIS A 117 -10.54 -10.52 0.55
N LEU A 118 -9.75 -10.27 -0.50
CA LEU A 118 -9.69 -11.08 -1.72
C LEU A 118 -8.43 -11.94 -1.83
N GLY A 119 -7.61 -11.95 -0.79
CA GLY A 119 -6.31 -12.60 -0.77
C GLY A 119 -5.15 -11.60 -0.82
N SER A 120 -3.96 -12.11 -0.58
CA SER A 120 -2.70 -11.37 -0.64
C SER A 120 -1.76 -12.04 -1.61
N LEU A 121 -1.11 -11.25 -2.46
CA LEU A 121 -0.13 -11.70 -3.45
C LEU A 121 1.13 -10.84 -3.31
N ALA A 122 2.29 -11.49 -3.16
CA ALA A 122 3.57 -10.78 -3.08
C ALA A 122 4.65 -11.51 -3.88
N THR A 123 5.43 -10.76 -4.66
CA THR A 123 6.63 -11.29 -5.32
C THR A 123 7.84 -11.14 -4.39
N ILE A 124 8.67 -12.18 -4.35
CA ILE A 124 9.92 -12.21 -3.58
C ILE A 124 11.11 -12.06 -4.53
N GLY A 125 10.89 -12.39 -5.80
CA GLY A 125 11.91 -12.33 -6.84
C GLY A 125 11.43 -12.95 -8.13
N ARG A 126 12.36 -13.12 -9.07
CA ARG A 126 12.06 -13.66 -10.40
C ARG A 126 11.57 -15.10 -10.31
N GLY A 127 10.36 -15.36 -10.79
CA GLY A 127 9.71 -16.67 -10.73
C GLY A 127 9.39 -17.15 -9.31
N ARG A 128 9.42 -16.25 -8.32
CA ARG A 128 9.11 -16.55 -6.92
C ARG A 128 8.13 -15.56 -6.34
N ALA A 129 7.00 -16.07 -5.93
CA ALA A 129 5.95 -15.29 -5.26
C ALA A 129 5.25 -16.16 -4.21
N VAL A 130 4.46 -15.51 -3.39
CA VAL A 130 3.52 -16.13 -2.47
C VAL A 130 2.13 -15.57 -2.72
N ALA A 131 1.13 -16.44 -2.59
CA ALA A 131 -0.28 -16.08 -2.67
C ALA A 131 -1.00 -16.71 -1.49
N ASP A 132 -1.75 -15.93 -0.74
CA ASP A 132 -2.58 -16.39 0.38
C ASP A 132 -4.01 -15.90 0.17
N PHE A 133 -4.92 -16.83 -0.06
CA PHE A 133 -6.36 -16.57 -0.21
C PHE A 133 -7.16 -16.96 1.04
N GLY A 134 -6.48 -17.27 2.15
CA GLY A 134 -7.08 -17.76 3.38
C GLY A 134 -7.37 -19.26 3.36
N TRP A 135 -8.05 -19.76 2.33
CA TRP A 135 -8.40 -21.18 2.15
C TRP A 135 -7.35 -21.97 1.36
N ILE A 136 -6.50 -21.31 0.58
CA ILE A 136 -5.38 -21.93 -0.16
C ILE A 136 -4.17 -21.00 -0.15
N ARG A 137 -2.98 -21.59 -0.02
CA ARG A 137 -1.69 -20.92 -0.10
C ARG A 137 -0.88 -21.53 -1.24
N LEU A 138 -0.38 -20.66 -2.11
CA LEU A 138 0.48 -21.03 -3.23
C LEU A 138 1.83 -20.32 -3.10
N SER A 139 2.88 -20.97 -3.60
CA SER A 139 4.22 -20.39 -3.63
C SER A 139 4.97 -20.75 -4.91
N GLY A 140 6.11 -20.10 -5.14
CA GLY A 140 6.99 -20.38 -6.26
C GLY A 140 6.46 -19.84 -7.60
N ARG A 141 6.70 -20.61 -8.68
CA ARG A 141 6.39 -20.20 -10.06
C ARG A 141 4.89 -20.05 -10.33
N LEU A 142 4.06 -20.93 -9.76
CA LEU A 142 2.60 -20.85 -9.92
C LEU A 142 2.04 -19.56 -9.30
N ALA A 143 2.45 -19.24 -8.08
CA ALA A 143 2.07 -17.98 -7.43
C ALA A 143 2.58 -16.77 -8.22
N TRP A 144 3.76 -16.86 -8.82
CA TRP A 144 4.34 -15.79 -9.64
C TRP A 144 3.56 -15.55 -10.93
N LEU A 145 3.17 -16.61 -11.64
CA LEU A 145 2.31 -16.52 -12.84
C LEU A 145 0.94 -15.94 -12.49
N LEU A 146 0.34 -16.43 -11.40
CA LEU A 146 -0.94 -15.91 -10.90
C LEU A 146 -0.84 -14.43 -10.53
N TRP A 147 0.22 -14.03 -9.84
CA TRP A 147 0.50 -12.64 -9.52
C TRP A 147 0.57 -11.78 -10.79
N GLY A 148 1.31 -12.22 -11.81
CA GLY A 148 1.40 -11.52 -13.09
C GLY A 148 0.06 -11.39 -13.80
N LEU A 149 -0.71 -12.47 -13.87
CA LEU A 149 -2.04 -12.48 -14.49
C LEU A 149 -3.00 -11.49 -13.79
N VAL A 150 -3.05 -11.55 -12.45
CA VAL A 150 -3.90 -10.65 -11.65
C VAL A 150 -3.51 -9.19 -11.87
N HIS A 151 -2.22 -8.87 -11.86
CA HIS A 151 -1.76 -7.49 -12.02
C HIS A 151 -2.05 -6.94 -13.42
N ILE A 152 -1.85 -7.75 -14.47
CA ILE A 152 -2.21 -7.35 -15.83
C ILE A 152 -3.73 -7.19 -15.99
N ALA A 153 -4.52 -8.09 -15.41
CA ALA A 153 -5.97 -8.00 -15.47
C ALA A 153 -6.54 -6.73 -14.81
N PHE A 154 -5.85 -6.22 -13.76
CA PHE A 154 -6.25 -4.99 -13.08
C PHE A 154 -5.82 -3.70 -13.78
N LEU A 155 -4.97 -3.77 -14.81
CA LEU A 155 -4.63 -2.60 -15.60
C LEU A 155 -5.84 -2.09 -16.38
N ILE A 156 -6.00 -0.77 -16.39
CA ILE A 156 -7.06 -0.09 -17.13
C ILE A 156 -6.70 -0.05 -18.63
N GLY A 157 -7.66 -0.46 -19.47
CA GLY A 157 -7.53 -0.43 -20.91
C GLY A 157 -6.79 -1.63 -21.51
N PHE A 158 -7.35 -2.18 -22.59
CA PHE A 158 -6.79 -3.36 -23.27
C PHE A 158 -5.38 -3.09 -23.81
N ARG A 159 -5.16 -1.93 -24.42
CA ARG A 159 -3.86 -1.52 -24.94
C ARG A 159 -2.77 -1.57 -23.86
N ASN A 160 -3.05 -1.02 -22.67
CA ASN A 160 -2.08 -1.02 -21.56
C ASN A 160 -1.76 -2.44 -21.09
N ARG A 161 -2.73 -3.34 -21.06
CA ARG A 161 -2.51 -4.75 -20.71
C ARG A 161 -1.54 -5.43 -21.68
N VAL A 162 -1.72 -5.20 -22.99
CA VAL A 162 -0.86 -5.77 -24.01
C VAL A 162 0.56 -5.20 -23.93
N VAL A 163 0.70 -3.87 -23.83
CA VAL A 163 2.00 -3.21 -23.73
C VAL A 163 2.78 -3.70 -22.52
N VAL A 164 2.16 -3.67 -21.34
CA VAL A 164 2.83 -4.12 -20.09
C VAL A 164 3.17 -5.62 -20.15
N LEU A 165 2.29 -6.45 -20.73
CA LEU A 165 2.60 -7.87 -20.92
C LEU A 165 3.83 -8.07 -21.80
N MET A 166 3.91 -7.37 -22.92
CA MET A 166 5.06 -7.45 -23.84
C MET A 166 6.35 -6.94 -23.20
N ASP A 167 6.28 -5.81 -22.47
CA ASP A 167 7.43 -5.28 -21.73
C ASP A 167 7.92 -6.26 -20.65
N TRP A 168 7.00 -6.92 -19.93
CA TRP A 168 7.38 -7.91 -18.94
C TRP A 168 7.99 -9.16 -19.55
N LEU A 169 7.43 -9.67 -20.65
CA LEU A 169 7.98 -10.80 -21.39
C LEU A 169 9.39 -10.48 -21.90
N TRP A 170 9.56 -9.29 -22.48
CA TRP A 170 10.86 -8.81 -22.96
C TRP A 170 11.86 -8.68 -21.81
N ALA A 171 11.51 -8.00 -20.73
CA ALA A 171 12.36 -7.84 -19.55
C ALA A 171 12.70 -9.20 -18.91
N TYR A 172 11.78 -10.14 -18.96
CA TYR A 172 12.01 -11.51 -18.50
C TYR A 172 12.97 -12.27 -19.41
N ALA A 173 12.84 -12.17 -20.73
CA ALA A 173 13.71 -12.84 -21.69
C ALA A 173 15.14 -12.25 -21.72
N THR A 174 15.25 -10.91 -21.67
CA THR A 174 16.52 -10.19 -21.83
C THR A 174 17.27 -9.95 -20.51
N PHE A 175 16.74 -10.38 -19.36
CA PHE A 175 17.32 -10.08 -18.05
C PHE A 175 17.55 -8.59 -17.79
N LYS A 176 16.78 -7.72 -18.46
CA LYS A 176 16.91 -6.27 -18.34
C LYS A 176 16.75 -5.84 -16.89
N ARG A 177 17.83 -5.31 -16.31
CA ARG A 177 17.81 -4.72 -14.97
C ARG A 177 17.40 -3.26 -15.13
N GLY A 178 16.12 -2.96 -14.91
CA GLY A 178 15.64 -1.58 -14.81
C GLY A 178 15.88 -1.06 -13.41
N ALA A 179 17.02 -0.43 -13.16
CA ALA A 179 17.22 0.36 -11.96
C ALA A 179 16.90 1.82 -12.30
N HIS A 180 15.87 2.38 -11.70
CA HIS A 180 15.65 3.82 -11.70
C HIS A 180 16.32 4.40 -10.47
N LEU A 181 17.41 5.12 -10.64
CA LEU A 181 17.98 5.97 -9.60
C LEU A 181 17.11 7.21 -9.50
N ILE A 182 16.35 7.30 -8.41
CA ILE A 182 15.69 8.55 -8.04
C ILE A 182 16.70 9.32 -7.20
N THR A 183 17.43 10.23 -7.83
CA THR A 183 18.22 11.22 -7.10
C THR A 183 17.27 12.33 -6.67
N MET A 184 16.88 12.33 -5.40
CA MET A 184 16.35 13.55 -4.81
C MET A 184 17.47 14.55 -4.75
N GLY A 185 17.26 15.74 -5.31
CA GLY A 185 18.14 16.87 -5.08
C GLY A 185 18.24 17.17 -3.58
N PRO A 186 19.26 17.92 -3.12
CA PRO A 186 19.39 18.25 -1.71
C PRO A 186 18.09 18.88 -1.23
N MET A 187 17.51 18.30 -0.16
CA MET A 187 16.39 18.92 0.54
C MET A 187 16.90 20.22 1.13
N GLN A 188 16.37 21.34 0.64
CA GLN A 188 16.57 22.68 1.21
C GLN A 188 15.72 22.81 2.48
#